data_71d60a5f4c9cc5483ee44f3b19b3bd4e
#
_entry.id   71d60a5f4c9cc5483ee44f3b19b3bd4e
#
_cell.length_a   1.000
_cell.length_b   1.000
_cell.length_c   1.000
_cell.angle_alpha   90.00
_cell.angle_beta   90.00
_cell.angle_gamma   90.00
#
_symmetry.space_group_name_H-M   'P 1'
#
loop_
_entity.id
_entity.type
_entity.pdbx_description
1 polymer ?
#
loop_
_entity_poly.entity_id
_entity_poly.type
_entity_poly.pdbx_seq_one_letter_code
_entity_poly.pdbx_strand_id
1 'polypeptide(L)'
;GQGVLSIGKFLAYAGMEENLEVTWMPSYGPEMRGGTANCSVVMSDRPVGSPVIATADCLIVMNKPSVAKFIGMVKKDGVVLVNSSLIEDKIERTDVKVYYIPANELAHKAGSDRSANVTMFGAYVAATKAIAKESALKVINKQFGKKPAVLESALKAFEAGFEAASK
;
A
#
# COMPACT_ATOMS: atom_id res chain seq x y z
N GLY A 1 13.82 2.03 -1.46
CA GLY A 1 13.60 3.44 -1.60
C GLY A 1 12.21 3.85 -2.05
N GLN A 2 11.26 2.92 -2.14
CA GLN A 2 9.91 3.22 -2.66
C GLN A 2 8.86 3.38 -1.55
N GLY A 3 9.29 3.32 -0.28
CA GLY A 3 8.40 3.52 0.86
C GLY A 3 7.44 2.38 1.14
N VAL A 4 7.76 1.17 0.74
CA VAL A 4 6.91 0.00 0.95
C VAL A 4 6.66 -0.26 2.43
N LEU A 5 7.69 -0.16 3.25
CA LEU A 5 7.56 -0.38 4.69
C LEU A 5 6.68 0.70 5.33
N SER A 6 6.72 1.93 4.80
CA SER A 6 5.85 3.01 5.26
C SER A 6 4.40 2.78 4.90
N ILE A 7 4.12 2.21 3.74
CA ILE A 7 2.73 1.83 3.37
C ILE A 7 2.18 0.87 4.43
N GLY A 8 2.97 -0.14 4.80
CA GLY A 8 2.57 -1.08 5.84
C GLY A 8 2.31 -0.42 7.18
N LYS A 9 3.13 0.54 7.57
CA LYS A 9 2.91 1.31 8.82
C LYS A 9 1.64 2.14 8.76
N PHE A 10 1.37 2.80 7.63
CA PHE A 10 0.14 3.58 7.46
C PHE A 10 -1.09 2.68 7.61
N LEU A 11 -1.06 1.49 7.00
CA LEU A 11 -2.14 0.52 7.14
C LEU A 11 -2.32 0.08 8.59
N ALA A 12 -1.23 -0.23 9.28
CA ALA A 12 -1.26 -0.64 10.68
C ALA A 12 -1.85 0.45 11.57
N TYR A 13 -1.41 1.68 11.40
CA TYR A 13 -1.93 2.82 12.18
C TYR A 13 -3.41 3.07 11.87
N ALA A 14 -3.82 2.96 10.62
CA ALA A 14 -5.22 3.12 10.25
C ALA A 14 -6.11 2.03 10.86
N GLY A 15 -5.62 0.79 10.88
CA GLY A 15 -6.32 -0.30 11.56
C GLY A 15 -6.48 -0.04 13.05
N MET A 16 -5.44 0.51 13.69
CA MET A 16 -5.48 0.88 15.11
C MET A 16 -6.48 2.01 15.37
N GLU A 17 -6.62 2.96 14.45
CA GLU A 17 -7.66 4.01 14.56
C GLU A 17 -9.07 3.42 14.58
N GLU A 18 -9.26 2.24 14.00
CA GLU A 18 -10.54 1.53 13.96
C GLU A 18 -10.66 0.44 15.04
N ASN A 19 -9.74 0.45 15.99
CA ASN A 19 -9.68 -0.52 17.12
C ASN A 19 -9.54 -1.97 16.63
N LEU A 20 -8.89 -2.17 15.50
CA LEU A 20 -8.57 -3.52 15.02
C LEU A 20 -7.30 -4.05 15.68
N GLU A 21 -7.22 -5.35 15.80
CA GLU A 21 -5.97 -6.04 16.14
C GLU A 21 -5.07 -6.01 14.91
N VAL A 22 -3.85 -5.54 15.06
CA VAL A 22 -2.95 -5.31 13.92
C VAL A 22 -1.57 -5.88 14.19
N THR A 23 -1.00 -6.53 13.16
CA THR A 23 0.43 -6.86 13.15
C THR A 23 1.07 -6.23 11.93
N TRP A 24 2.31 -5.80 12.08
CA TRP A 24 3.16 -5.31 11.01
C TRP A 24 4.49 -6.04 11.09
N MET A 25 4.83 -6.78 10.04
CA MET A 25 6.05 -7.59 10.02
C MET A 25 6.89 -7.21 8.80
N PRO A 26 7.94 -6.40 8.98
CA PRO A 26 8.85 -6.08 7.91
C PRO A 26 9.82 -7.23 7.66
N SER A 27 10.25 -7.38 6.42
CA SER A 27 11.33 -8.28 6.05
C SER A 27 12.49 -7.46 5.52
N TYR A 28 13.58 -7.48 6.30
CA TYR A 28 14.87 -6.93 5.92
C TYR A 28 15.86 -8.08 5.88
N GLY A 29 16.68 -8.12 4.88
CA GLY A 29 17.77 -9.07 4.85
C GLY A 29 19.04 -8.40 4.36
N PRO A 30 20.19 -9.05 4.45
CA PRO A 30 21.41 -8.61 3.79
C PRO A 30 21.22 -8.47 2.28
N GLU A 31 20.10 -8.97 1.77
CA GLU A 31 19.66 -8.90 0.37
C GLU A 31 19.07 -7.55 -0.04
N MET A 32 19.00 -6.56 0.86
CA MET A 32 18.38 -5.27 0.55
C MET A 32 19.03 -4.52 -0.63
N ARG A 33 20.28 -4.79 -0.89
CA ARG A 33 20.97 -4.27 -2.08
C ARG A 33 20.72 -5.23 -3.24
N GLY A 34 19.64 -4.97 -4.00
CA GLY A 34 19.23 -5.81 -5.12
C GLY A 34 18.16 -6.84 -4.80
N GLY A 35 17.75 -6.95 -3.52
CA GLY A 35 16.65 -7.80 -3.10
C GLY A 35 15.32 -7.05 -2.96
N THR A 36 14.28 -7.76 -2.59
CA THR A 36 12.95 -7.20 -2.37
C THR A 36 12.73 -6.89 -0.89
N ALA A 37 12.56 -5.61 -0.54
CA ALA A 37 12.06 -5.22 0.77
C ALA A 37 10.53 -5.43 0.75
N ASN A 38 10.00 -5.99 1.83
CA ASN A 38 8.56 -6.22 1.93
C ASN A 38 8.11 -6.18 3.38
N CYS A 39 6.81 -6.05 3.57
CA CYS A 39 6.19 -6.22 4.88
C CYS A 39 4.82 -6.86 4.73
N SER A 40 4.40 -7.55 5.78
CA SER A 40 3.06 -8.12 5.89
C SER A 40 2.30 -7.38 6.97
N VAL A 41 1.05 -7.04 6.68
CA VAL A 41 0.14 -6.40 7.63
C VAL A 41 -1.09 -7.26 7.75
N VAL A 42 -1.44 -7.61 8.99
CA VAL A 42 -2.68 -8.31 9.30
C VAL A 42 -3.54 -7.40 10.15
N MET A 43 -4.78 -7.19 9.73
CA MET A 43 -5.77 -6.42 10.48
C MET A 43 -6.98 -7.32 10.70
N SER A 44 -7.44 -7.41 11.94
CA SER A 44 -8.53 -8.33 12.32
C SER A 44 -9.35 -7.76 13.45
N ASP A 45 -10.61 -8.17 13.49
CA ASP A 45 -11.49 -7.90 14.65
C ASP A 45 -11.24 -8.87 15.81
N ARG A 46 -10.33 -9.82 15.63
CA ARG A 46 -9.92 -10.83 16.62
C ARG A 46 -8.42 -10.81 16.82
N PRO A 47 -7.92 -11.33 17.96
CA PRO A 47 -6.49 -11.43 18.17
C PRO A 47 -5.80 -12.18 17.03
N VAL A 48 -4.66 -11.63 16.58
CA VAL A 48 -3.86 -12.23 15.51
C VAL A 48 -2.92 -13.26 16.09
N GLY A 49 -3.11 -14.53 15.70
CA GLY A 49 -2.31 -15.66 16.22
C GLY A 49 -0.88 -15.69 15.71
N SER A 50 -0.62 -15.15 14.52
CA SER A 50 0.71 -15.08 13.93
C SER A 50 0.82 -13.91 12.96
N PRO A 51 1.95 -13.17 12.98
CA PRO A 51 2.20 -12.14 11.98
C PRO A 51 2.66 -12.70 10.63
N VAL A 52 2.99 -13.98 10.58
CA VAL A 52 3.42 -14.65 9.34
C VAL A 52 2.19 -15.05 8.54
N ILE A 53 2.16 -14.67 7.27
CA ILE A 53 1.05 -15.00 6.38
C ILE A 53 1.50 -15.97 5.30
N ALA A 54 0.64 -16.92 4.96
CA ALA A 54 0.86 -17.83 3.83
C ALA A 54 0.18 -17.32 2.57
N THR A 55 -0.96 -16.63 2.73
CA THR A 55 -1.73 -16.05 1.64
C THR A 55 -2.10 -14.61 1.97
N ALA A 56 -2.41 -13.82 0.95
CA ALA A 56 -2.77 -12.42 1.10
C ALA A 56 -4.11 -12.11 0.43
N ASP A 57 -4.91 -11.28 1.08
CA ASP A 57 -6.13 -10.74 0.48
C ASP A 57 -5.81 -9.61 -0.49
N CYS A 58 -4.74 -8.88 -0.25
CA CYS A 58 -4.30 -7.78 -1.10
C CYS A 58 -2.77 -7.77 -1.19
N LEU A 59 -2.27 -7.55 -2.39
CA LEU A 59 -0.84 -7.37 -2.66
C LEU A 59 -0.64 -5.99 -3.28
N ILE A 60 0.30 -5.22 -2.71
CA ILE A 60 0.74 -3.94 -3.27
C ILE A 60 2.16 -4.13 -3.78
N VAL A 61 2.38 -3.95 -5.07
CA VAL A 61 3.71 -4.10 -5.69
C VAL A 61 4.19 -2.78 -6.27
N MET A 62 5.40 -2.40 -5.89
CA MET A 62 6.01 -1.14 -6.29
C MET A 62 7.11 -1.31 -7.34
N ASN A 63 7.59 -2.53 -7.54
CA ASN A 63 8.62 -2.81 -8.55
C ASN A 63 8.41 -4.19 -9.19
N LYS A 64 9.01 -4.38 -10.36
CA LYS A 64 8.83 -5.59 -11.15
C LYS A 64 9.28 -6.89 -10.46
N PRO A 65 10.46 -6.96 -9.80
CA PRO A 65 10.87 -8.21 -9.14
C PRO A 65 9.90 -8.70 -8.08
N SER A 66 9.19 -7.79 -7.41
CA SER A 66 8.22 -8.14 -6.38
C SER A 66 6.99 -8.83 -6.94
N VAL A 67 6.62 -8.56 -8.19
CA VAL A 67 5.48 -9.22 -8.84
C VAL A 67 5.70 -10.72 -8.89
N ALA A 68 6.80 -11.15 -9.49
CA ALA A 68 7.11 -12.57 -9.65
C ALA A 68 7.21 -13.28 -8.29
N LYS A 69 7.78 -12.59 -7.29
CA LYS A 69 8.00 -13.17 -5.98
C LYS A 69 6.71 -13.38 -5.18
N PHE A 70 5.75 -12.45 -5.28
CA PHE A 70 4.61 -12.43 -4.36
C PHE A 70 3.24 -12.70 -5.00
N ILE A 71 3.14 -12.67 -6.32
CA ILE A 71 1.83 -12.81 -6.99
C ILE A 71 1.13 -14.13 -6.64
N GLY A 72 1.89 -15.19 -6.41
CA GLY A 72 1.35 -16.49 -6.05
C GLY A 72 0.71 -16.53 -4.66
N MET A 73 0.99 -15.55 -3.79
CA MET A 73 0.43 -15.50 -2.44
C MET A 73 -1.00 -14.96 -2.42
N VAL A 74 -1.42 -14.25 -3.48
CA VAL A 74 -2.75 -13.62 -3.50
C VAL A 74 -3.81 -14.70 -3.65
N LYS A 75 -4.82 -14.64 -2.76
CA LYS A 75 -5.97 -15.54 -2.81
C LYS A 75 -6.78 -15.32 -4.08
N LYS A 76 -7.50 -16.35 -4.51
CA LYS A 76 -8.53 -16.19 -5.53
C LYS A 76 -9.50 -15.09 -5.10
N ASP A 77 -9.88 -14.23 -6.05
CA ASP A 77 -10.72 -13.05 -5.82
C ASP A 77 -10.06 -11.96 -4.97
N GLY A 78 -8.77 -12.10 -4.70
CA GLY A 78 -7.98 -11.08 -4.02
C GLY A 78 -7.70 -9.86 -4.91
N VAL A 79 -7.08 -8.85 -4.31
CA VAL A 79 -6.77 -7.58 -4.97
C VAL A 79 -5.27 -7.42 -5.18
N VAL A 80 -4.89 -6.95 -6.36
CA VAL A 80 -3.49 -6.61 -6.66
C VAL A 80 -3.44 -5.14 -7.09
N LEU A 81 -2.63 -4.36 -6.39
CA LEU A 81 -2.37 -2.96 -6.73
C LEU A 81 -0.96 -2.86 -7.30
N VAL A 82 -0.87 -2.47 -8.54
CA VAL A 82 0.39 -2.42 -9.29
C VAL A 82 0.78 -0.96 -9.54
N ASN A 83 2.02 -0.60 -9.17
CA ASN A 83 2.56 0.71 -9.53
C ASN A 83 2.95 0.70 -11.01
N SER A 84 2.04 1.14 -11.86
CA SER A 84 2.23 1.11 -13.31
C SER A 84 3.23 2.13 -13.82
N SER A 85 3.68 3.07 -12.99
CA SER A 85 4.79 3.96 -13.34
C SER A 85 6.12 3.20 -13.49
N LEU A 86 6.28 2.09 -12.77
CA LEU A 86 7.52 1.31 -12.73
C LEU A 86 7.35 -0.11 -13.27
N ILE A 87 6.13 -0.59 -13.39
CA ILE A 87 5.82 -1.96 -13.83
C ILE A 87 4.96 -1.87 -15.09
N GLU A 88 5.54 -2.19 -16.21
CA GLU A 88 4.84 -2.14 -17.51
C GLU A 88 4.08 -3.42 -17.80
N ASP A 89 4.52 -4.54 -17.23
CA ASP A 89 3.94 -5.85 -17.51
C ASP A 89 2.54 -5.98 -16.92
N LYS A 90 1.67 -6.68 -17.62
CA LYS A 90 0.33 -7.01 -17.13
C LYS A 90 0.40 -8.24 -16.23
N ILE A 91 -0.44 -8.25 -15.20
CA ILE A 91 -0.62 -9.43 -14.34
C ILE A 91 -1.36 -10.50 -15.17
N GLU A 92 -0.78 -11.68 -15.25
CA GLU A 92 -1.35 -12.77 -16.06
C GLU A 92 -2.53 -13.47 -15.39
N ARG A 93 -2.61 -13.43 -14.06
CA ARG A 93 -3.70 -14.07 -13.33
C ARG A 93 -5.04 -13.41 -13.65
N THR A 94 -6.05 -14.25 -13.93
CA THR A 94 -7.41 -13.81 -14.25
C THR A 94 -8.38 -13.97 -13.10
N ASP A 95 -7.94 -14.59 -12.00
CA ASP A 95 -8.75 -14.87 -10.81
C ASP A 95 -8.59 -13.84 -9.69
N VAL A 96 -7.91 -12.73 -10.00
CA VAL A 96 -7.68 -11.61 -9.06
C VAL A 96 -8.11 -10.30 -9.70
N LYS A 97 -8.46 -9.33 -8.85
CA LYS A 97 -8.82 -7.99 -9.30
C LYS A 97 -7.58 -7.11 -9.29
N VAL A 98 -7.19 -6.60 -10.45
CA VAL A 98 -5.94 -5.84 -10.61
C VAL A 98 -6.25 -4.37 -10.87
N TYR A 99 -5.56 -3.49 -10.13
CA TYR A 99 -5.59 -2.04 -10.32
C TYR A 99 -4.20 -1.57 -10.73
N TYR A 100 -4.09 -0.90 -11.87
CA TYR A 100 -2.85 -0.32 -12.34
C TYR A 100 -2.84 1.16 -11.99
N ILE A 101 -2.01 1.53 -11.03
CA ILE A 101 -1.96 2.87 -10.47
C ILE A 101 -0.63 3.52 -10.86
N PRO A 102 -0.63 4.61 -11.65
CA PRO A 102 0.61 5.31 -12.01
C PRO A 102 1.08 6.18 -10.83
N ALA A 103 1.53 5.52 -9.77
CA ALA A 103 1.76 6.15 -8.48
C ALA A 103 2.82 7.25 -8.50
N ASN A 104 3.91 7.06 -9.25
CA ASN A 104 4.97 8.09 -9.35
C ASN A 104 4.49 9.33 -10.10
N GLU A 105 3.74 9.14 -11.18
CA GLU A 105 3.18 10.27 -11.94
C GLU A 105 2.17 11.05 -11.12
N LEU A 106 1.29 10.35 -10.41
CA LEU A 106 0.28 10.98 -9.57
C LEU A 106 0.92 11.73 -8.41
N ALA A 107 1.95 11.15 -7.79
CA ALA A 107 2.70 11.81 -6.72
C ALA A 107 3.40 13.08 -7.22
N HIS A 108 4.01 13.01 -8.40
CA HIS A 108 4.65 14.17 -9.02
C HIS A 108 3.66 15.30 -9.23
N LYS A 109 2.48 15.00 -9.79
CA LYS A 109 1.40 15.99 -9.99
C LYS A 109 0.88 16.56 -8.67
N ALA A 110 0.95 15.78 -7.59
CA ALA A 110 0.54 16.24 -6.26
C ALA A 110 1.60 17.14 -5.59
N GLY A 111 2.77 17.26 -6.19
CA GLY A 111 3.83 18.13 -5.71
C GLY A 111 4.96 17.45 -4.96
N SER A 112 5.01 16.11 -4.94
CA SER A 112 6.08 15.40 -4.25
C SER A 112 6.39 14.06 -4.89
N ASP A 113 7.56 13.92 -5.48
CA ASP A 113 8.03 12.67 -6.06
C ASP A 113 8.21 11.55 -5.01
N ARG A 114 8.26 11.93 -3.73
CA ARG A 114 8.42 10.98 -2.63
C ARG A 114 7.10 10.40 -2.12
N SER A 115 5.98 10.84 -2.67
CA SER A 115 4.64 10.46 -2.18
C SER A 115 3.98 9.33 -2.98
N ALA A 116 4.74 8.58 -3.78
CA ALA A 116 4.20 7.44 -4.51
C ALA A 116 3.61 6.38 -3.55
N ASN A 117 4.24 6.18 -2.40
CA ASN A 117 3.71 5.29 -1.36
C ASN A 117 2.39 5.77 -0.79
N VAL A 118 2.23 7.07 -0.58
CA VAL A 118 0.97 7.66 -0.09
C VAL A 118 -0.12 7.51 -1.16
N THR A 119 0.23 7.68 -2.43
CA THR A 119 -0.69 7.44 -3.54
C THR A 119 -1.21 6.00 -3.52
N MET A 120 -0.32 5.04 -3.34
CA MET A 120 -0.72 3.62 -3.26
C MET A 120 -1.55 3.33 -2.02
N PHE A 121 -1.28 4.00 -0.91
CA PHE A 121 -2.12 3.90 0.28
C PHE A 121 -3.55 4.35 -0.01
N GLY A 122 -3.72 5.48 -0.69
CA GLY A 122 -5.03 5.96 -1.13
C GLY A 122 -5.74 4.97 -2.04
N ALA A 123 -5.01 4.40 -3.00
CA ALA A 123 -5.54 3.40 -3.90
C ALA A 123 -6.01 2.13 -3.14
N TYR A 124 -5.23 1.71 -2.14
CA TYR A 124 -5.61 0.57 -1.30
C TYR A 124 -6.94 0.80 -0.59
N VAL A 125 -7.10 1.97 0.00
CA VAL A 125 -8.33 2.32 0.74
C VAL A 125 -9.55 2.27 -0.19
N ALA A 126 -9.43 2.82 -1.38
CA ALA A 126 -10.53 2.79 -2.36
C ALA A 126 -10.81 1.40 -2.89
N ALA A 127 -9.78 0.63 -3.21
CA ALA A 127 -9.91 -0.67 -3.84
C ALA A 127 -10.45 -1.74 -2.90
N THR A 128 -10.00 -1.74 -1.64
CA THR A 128 -10.35 -2.81 -0.69
C THR A 128 -11.48 -2.43 0.25
N LYS A 129 -11.64 -1.15 0.54
CA LYS A 129 -12.58 -0.63 1.56
C LYS A 129 -12.38 -1.28 2.94
N ALA A 130 -11.21 -1.85 3.17
CA ALA A 130 -10.87 -2.51 4.43
C ALA A 130 -10.72 -1.51 5.58
N ILE A 131 -10.43 -0.25 5.27
CA ILE A 131 -10.26 0.85 6.21
C ILE A 131 -11.09 2.01 5.71
N ALA A 132 -11.74 2.72 6.64
CA ALA A 132 -12.48 3.93 6.30
C ALA A 132 -11.51 5.04 5.84
N LYS A 133 -11.92 5.84 4.87
CA LYS A 133 -11.13 6.95 4.35
C LYS A 133 -10.74 7.93 5.46
N GLU A 134 -11.65 8.20 6.39
CA GLU A 134 -11.42 9.09 7.53
C GLU A 134 -10.28 8.60 8.41
N SER A 135 -10.20 7.29 8.66
CA SER A 135 -9.12 6.69 9.44
C SER A 135 -7.77 6.85 8.75
N ALA A 136 -7.75 6.65 7.44
CA ALA A 136 -6.55 6.83 6.64
C ALA A 136 -6.09 8.30 6.64
N LEU A 137 -7.02 9.24 6.51
CA LEU A 137 -6.70 10.67 6.53
C LEU A 137 -6.14 11.10 7.89
N LYS A 138 -6.65 10.55 8.98
CA LYS A 138 -6.08 10.78 10.32
C LYS A 138 -4.62 10.35 10.39
N VAL A 139 -4.28 9.20 9.80
CA VAL A 139 -2.90 8.72 9.76
C VAL A 139 -2.01 9.70 8.97
N ILE A 140 -2.47 10.15 7.81
CA ILE A 140 -1.73 11.13 7.00
C ILE A 140 -1.48 12.41 7.79
N ASN A 141 -2.50 12.93 8.46
CA ASN A 141 -2.37 14.14 9.28
C ASN A 141 -1.38 13.95 10.44
N LYS A 142 -1.39 12.81 11.10
CA LYS A 142 -0.46 12.52 12.19
C LYS A 142 0.99 12.37 11.70
N GLN A 143 1.19 11.71 10.56
CA GLN A 143 2.53 11.45 10.03
C GLN A 143 3.20 12.70 9.44
N PHE A 144 2.43 13.57 8.82
CA PHE A 144 2.96 14.70 8.05
C PHE A 144 2.53 16.07 8.59
N GLY A 145 1.75 16.11 9.67
CA GLY A 145 1.14 17.36 10.18
C GLY A 145 2.11 18.41 10.68
N LYS A 146 3.35 18.03 11.01
CA LYS A 146 4.37 18.97 11.48
C LYS A 146 4.95 19.86 10.36
N LYS A 147 4.75 19.47 9.11
CA LYS A 147 5.27 20.19 7.93
C LYS A 147 4.10 20.47 6.97
N PRO A 148 3.51 21.67 7.01
CA PRO A 148 2.31 21.97 6.22
C PRO A 148 2.43 21.70 4.72
N ALA A 149 3.57 22.04 4.11
CA ALA A 149 3.79 21.80 2.69
C ALA A 149 3.84 20.30 2.35
N VAL A 150 4.46 19.51 3.22
CA VAL A 150 4.52 18.04 3.06
C VAL A 150 3.14 17.43 3.25
N LEU A 151 2.39 17.90 4.25
CA LEU A 151 1.03 17.43 4.50
C LEU A 151 0.13 17.71 3.29
N GLU A 152 0.20 18.90 2.73
CA GLU A 152 -0.60 19.26 1.55
C GLU A 152 -0.33 18.31 0.38
N SER A 153 0.96 18.07 0.06
CA SER A 153 1.34 17.14 -1.01
C SER A 153 0.88 15.71 -0.71
N ALA A 154 1.01 15.28 0.55
CA ALA A 154 0.59 13.93 0.96
C ALA A 154 -0.93 13.75 0.81
N LEU A 155 -1.72 14.73 1.22
CA LEU A 155 -3.18 14.67 1.07
C LEU A 155 -3.59 14.63 -0.40
N LYS A 156 -2.95 15.42 -1.24
CA LYS A 156 -3.21 15.42 -2.70
C LYS A 156 -2.82 14.06 -3.32
N ALA A 157 -1.68 13.51 -2.92
CA ALA A 157 -1.23 12.21 -3.41
C ALA A 157 -2.20 11.09 -3.00
N PHE A 158 -2.65 11.12 -1.76
CA PHE A 158 -3.64 10.15 -1.26
C PHE A 158 -4.93 10.22 -2.08
N GLU A 159 -5.47 11.43 -2.29
CA GLU A 159 -6.69 11.61 -3.06
C GLU A 159 -6.53 11.14 -4.52
N ALA A 160 -5.39 11.44 -5.12
CA ALA A 160 -5.12 11.00 -6.50
C ALA A 160 -5.15 9.47 -6.61
N GLY A 161 -4.53 8.79 -5.67
CA GLY A 161 -4.55 7.32 -5.62
C GLY A 161 -5.93 6.76 -5.34
N PHE A 162 -6.65 7.37 -4.41
CA PHE A 162 -8.02 6.99 -4.08
C PHE A 162 -8.93 7.08 -5.31
N GLU A 163 -8.88 8.20 -6.02
CA GLU A 163 -9.67 8.40 -7.24
C GLU A 163 -9.29 7.41 -8.33
N ALA A 164 -7.99 7.15 -8.52
CA ALA A 164 -7.52 6.23 -9.54
C ALA A 164 -8.05 4.80 -9.34
N ALA A 165 -8.20 4.37 -8.11
CA ALA A 165 -8.72 3.03 -7.79
C ALA A 165 -10.23 2.99 -7.63
N SER A 166 -10.89 4.15 -7.65
CA SER A 166 -12.36 4.25 -7.53
C SER A 166 -13.08 4.09 -8.87
N LYS A 167 -12.32 4.10 -9.96
CA LYS A 167 -12.86 4.03 -11.33
C LYS A 167 -13.10 2.61 -11.80
#